data_2f8fbb4a54050a002d0ce19cbf67a7ef
#
_entry.id   2f8fbb4a54050a002d0ce19cbf67a7ef
#
_cell.length_a   1.000
_cell.length_b   1.000
_cell.length_c   1.000
_cell.angle_alpha   90.00
_cell.angle_beta   90.00
_cell.angle_gamma   90.00
#
_symmetry.space_group_name_H-M   'P 1'
#
loop_
_entity.id
_entity.type
_entity.pdbx_description
1 polymer ?
#
loop_
_entity_poly.entity_id
_entity_poly.type
_entity_poly.pdbx_seq_one_letter_code
_entity_poly.pdbx_strand_id
1 'polypeptide(L)'
;MEEQTRVLEYKCPCCNAGLHFGSDAQKLTCEYCGNTFDLDTVRAFNESQNPQGDEEFQWEQEQTEQFSEDEESTLRAFQCPSCGGEILCDENTAASFCPYCENPTIMPTRLSGGLKPDAVIPFQKNKEDAKAAFLRLCKGKPLLPKGFTSEQRLEKITGMYVPFWLYDCAADFSGSYKATRIHTWSDSKYEYTKTDHFLLKRDAVADFVGIPMDGSTKMEDAFMESIEPFDYKQLTSFDMAYLTGYLADKYDVPSENGEPRVRQRVDAAMDDRLQSTFVGYSSVVPTSRQLNIKHNKARYVFFPVWILNTKYKDKIYTFAMNGQTGKMTGAFPICPKKTAAWFAGVTAGVALLASLVQLLML
;
A
#
# COMPACT_ATOMS: atom_id res chain seq x y z
N MET A 1 -19.60 -45.21 7.29
CA MET A 1 -19.43 -43.88 7.85
C MET A 1 -18.72 -44.06 9.17
N GLU A 2 -17.40 -43.92 9.17
CA GLU A 2 -16.59 -43.98 10.37
C GLU A 2 -16.63 -42.58 11.02
N GLU A 3 -17.24 -42.50 12.17
CA GLU A 3 -17.20 -41.36 13.05
C GLU A 3 -15.76 -41.20 13.56
N GLN A 4 -15.00 -40.29 12.96
CA GLN A 4 -13.69 -39.91 13.49
C GLN A 4 -13.90 -39.17 14.80
N THR A 5 -13.73 -39.86 15.92
CA THR A 5 -13.68 -39.27 17.25
C THR A 5 -12.45 -38.37 17.32
N ARG A 6 -12.62 -37.03 17.10
CA ARG A 6 -11.56 -36.06 17.33
C ARG A 6 -11.29 -36.00 18.82
N VAL A 7 -10.14 -36.48 19.24
CA VAL A 7 -9.62 -36.25 20.61
C VAL A 7 -9.21 -34.77 20.69
N LEU A 8 -9.97 -33.99 21.44
CA LEU A 8 -9.64 -32.58 21.72
C LEU A 8 -8.47 -32.54 22.70
N GLU A 9 -7.26 -32.37 22.19
CA GLU A 9 -6.06 -32.17 23.02
C GLU A 9 -5.91 -30.66 23.30
N TYR A 10 -6.12 -30.26 24.56
CA TYR A 10 -5.95 -28.88 24.98
C TYR A 10 -4.47 -28.54 25.12
N LYS A 11 -4.02 -27.55 24.30
CA LYS A 11 -2.63 -27.06 24.31
C LYS A 11 -2.47 -25.82 25.19
N CYS A 12 -1.33 -25.72 25.84
CA CYS A 12 -1.00 -24.56 26.66
C CYS A 12 -0.83 -23.30 25.82
N PRO A 13 -1.58 -22.23 26.09
CA PRO A 13 -1.44 -20.96 25.36
C PRO A 13 -0.04 -20.33 25.44
N CYS A 14 0.74 -20.65 26.48
CA CYS A 14 2.06 -20.04 26.70
C CYS A 14 3.22 -20.82 26.07
N CYS A 15 3.18 -22.15 26.06
CA CYS A 15 4.32 -22.96 25.59
C CYS A 15 3.92 -24.10 24.65
N ASN A 16 2.65 -24.23 24.31
CA ASN A 16 2.07 -25.24 23.42
C ASN A 16 2.21 -26.69 23.89
N ALA A 17 2.58 -26.94 25.18
CA ALA A 17 2.59 -28.25 25.80
C ALA A 17 1.17 -28.69 26.16
N GLY A 18 0.93 -30.00 26.38
CA GLY A 18 -0.36 -30.50 26.83
C GLY A 18 -0.76 -29.92 28.20
N LEU A 19 -2.06 -29.75 28.42
CA LEU A 19 -2.63 -29.28 29.67
C LEU A 19 -3.30 -30.45 30.40
N HIS A 20 -3.19 -30.46 31.75
CA HIS A 20 -3.88 -31.39 32.61
C HIS A 20 -4.90 -30.69 33.50
N PHE A 21 -6.09 -31.27 33.62
CA PHE A 21 -7.12 -30.73 34.52
C PHE A 21 -6.84 -31.11 35.98
N GLY A 22 -6.60 -30.11 36.81
CA GLY A 22 -6.44 -30.28 38.26
C GLY A 22 -7.79 -30.31 38.97
N SER A 23 -8.20 -31.47 39.44
CA SER A 23 -9.48 -31.66 40.14
C SER A 23 -9.62 -30.79 41.40
N ASP A 24 -8.52 -30.52 42.09
CA ASP A 24 -8.51 -29.73 43.33
C ASP A 24 -8.66 -28.24 43.08
N ALA A 25 -8.01 -27.74 42.00
CA ALA A 25 -8.04 -26.32 41.62
C ALA A 25 -9.17 -25.99 40.61
N GLN A 26 -9.82 -27.01 40.04
CA GLN A 26 -10.81 -26.88 38.97
C GLN A 26 -10.27 -26.04 37.78
N LYS A 27 -8.96 -26.14 37.49
CA LYS A 27 -8.22 -25.41 36.45
C LYS A 27 -7.35 -26.34 35.62
N LEU A 28 -7.03 -25.89 34.40
CA LEU A 28 -6.07 -26.56 33.56
C LEU A 28 -4.66 -26.06 33.90
N THR A 29 -3.77 -27.01 34.22
CA THR A 29 -2.38 -26.72 34.61
C THR A 29 -1.42 -27.25 33.56
N CYS A 30 -0.44 -26.46 33.20
CA CYS A 30 0.65 -26.88 32.35
C CYS A 30 1.84 -27.33 33.19
N GLU A 31 2.19 -28.61 33.11
CA GLU A 31 3.33 -29.16 33.85
C GLU A 31 4.68 -28.63 33.40
N TYR A 32 4.74 -28.15 32.11
CA TYR A 32 5.99 -27.65 31.52
C TYR A 32 6.33 -26.23 31.95
N CYS A 33 5.36 -25.28 31.91
CA CYS A 33 5.61 -23.86 32.22
C CYS A 33 4.98 -23.42 33.56
N GLY A 34 4.26 -24.30 34.25
CA GLY A 34 3.66 -24.05 35.56
C GLY A 34 2.44 -23.13 35.56
N ASN A 35 1.98 -22.67 34.39
CA ASN A 35 0.83 -21.78 34.31
C ASN A 35 -0.49 -22.54 34.46
N THR A 36 -1.47 -21.88 35.08
CA THR A 36 -2.84 -22.38 35.26
C THR A 36 -3.83 -21.49 34.51
N PHE A 37 -4.85 -22.12 33.91
CA PHE A 37 -5.85 -21.44 33.10
C PHE A 37 -7.26 -21.93 33.47
N ASP A 38 -8.23 -21.05 33.39
CA ASP A 38 -9.64 -21.42 33.45
C ASP A 38 -10.05 -22.15 32.16
N LEU A 39 -10.98 -23.08 32.27
CA LEU A 39 -11.42 -23.92 31.14
C LEU A 39 -11.93 -23.09 29.96
N ASP A 40 -12.67 -22.01 30.23
CA ASP A 40 -13.23 -21.13 29.22
C ASP A 40 -12.13 -20.36 28.42
N THR A 41 -11.05 -19.99 29.11
CA THR A 41 -9.88 -19.34 28.48
C THR A 41 -9.20 -20.27 27.48
N VAL A 42 -9.04 -21.55 27.85
CA VAL A 42 -8.38 -22.52 26.97
C VAL A 42 -9.30 -22.96 25.84
N ARG A 43 -10.61 -23.07 26.07
CA ARG A 43 -11.57 -23.32 24.99
C ARG A 43 -11.56 -22.20 23.95
N ALA A 44 -11.68 -20.94 24.37
CA ALA A 44 -11.62 -19.79 23.49
C ALA A 44 -10.29 -19.71 22.70
N PHE A 45 -9.18 -20.13 23.32
CA PHE A 45 -7.89 -20.21 22.64
C PHE A 45 -7.87 -21.30 21.56
N ASN A 46 -8.37 -22.51 21.87
CA ASN A 46 -8.40 -23.61 20.89
C ASN A 46 -9.40 -23.39 19.76
N GLU A 47 -10.54 -22.75 20.03
CA GLU A 47 -11.50 -22.33 19.01
C GLU A 47 -10.90 -21.32 18.04
N SER A 48 -10.08 -20.38 18.55
CA SER A 48 -9.37 -19.39 17.72
C SER A 48 -8.21 -19.98 16.88
N GLN A 49 -7.75 -21.19 17.20
CA GLN A 49 -6.73 -21.93 16.44
C GLN A 49 -7.31 -22.74 15.26
N ASN A 50 -8.63 -22.89 15.20
CA ASN A 50 -9.33 -23.56 14.10
C ASN A 50 -10.06 -22.47 13.31
N PRO A 51 -9.49 -21.90 12.26
CA PRO A 51 -10.20 -20.99 11.39
C PRO A 51 -11.33 -21.78 10.72
N GLN A 52 -12.57 -21.50 11.08
CA GLN A 52 -13.69 -21.84 10.24
C GLN A 52 -13.41 -21.15 8.90
N GLY A 53 -13.53 -21.93 7.81
CA GLY A 53 -13.11 -21.49 6.49
C GLY A 53 -13.60 -20.09 6.16
N ASP A 54 -12.73 -19.34 5.49
CA ASP A 54 -13.04 -18.04 4.94
C ASP A 54 -14.36 -18.16 4.18
N GLU A 55 -15.42 -17.49 4.67
CA GLU A 55 -16.61 -17.28 3.87
C GLU A 55 -16.17 -16.55 2.62
N GLU A 56 -16.56 -17.05 1.46
CA GLU A 56 -16.24 -16.45 0.17
C GLU A 56 -16.74 -15.00 0.17
N PHE A 57 -15.79 -14.08 0.14
CA PHE A 57 -15.99 -12.66 0.31
C PHE A 57 -16.33 -12.06 -1.06
N GLN A 58 -17.51 -11.51 -1.24
CA GLN A 58 -17.92 -10.88 -2.49
C GLN A 58 -18.12 -9.39 -2.30
N TRP A 59 -17.51 -8.59 -3.20
CA TRP A 59 -17.73 -7.15 -3.27
C TRP A 59 -19.00 -6.85 -4.06
N GLU A 60 -19.91 -6.10 -3.46
CA GLU A 60 -21.02 -5.52 -4.20
C GLU A 60 -20.50 -4.31 -4.97
N GLN A 61 -20.48 -4.39 -6.30
CA GLN A 61 -20.31 -3.21 -7.12
C GLN A 61 -21.56 -2.35 -7.00
N GLU A 62 -21.43 -1.07 -6.61
CA GLU A 62 -22.47 -0.10 -6.93
C GLU A 62 -22.61 -0.11 -8.46
N GLN A 63 -23.87 -0.05 -8.95
CA GLN A 63 -24.15 -0.12 -10.39
C GLN A 63 -23.45 1.06 -11.07
N THR A 64 -22.22 0.81 -11.54
CA THR A 64 -21.45 1.80 -12.28
C THR A 64 -22.09 1.94 -13.65
N GLU A 65 -22.54 3.13 -13.98
CA GLU A 65 -23.14 3.43 -15.28
C GLU A 65 -22.10 3.22 -16.39
N GLN A 66 -22.55 2.85 -17.57
CA GLN A 66 -21.74 2.92 -18.78
C GLN A 66 -21.84 4.31 -19.38
N PHE A 67 -20.84 4.74 -20.14
CA PHE A 67 -20.96 5.95 -20.93
C PHE A 67 -22.16 5.83 -21.87
N SER A 68 -22.96 6.88 -21.97
CA SER A 68 -24.03 6.95 -22.96
C SER A 68 -23.47 7.03 -24.39
N GLU A 69 -24.27 6.67 -25.41
CA GLU A 69 -23.85 6.78 -26.81
C GLU A 69 -23.41 8.20 -27.19
N ASP A 70 -24.04 9.23 -26.64
CA ASP A 70 -23.67 10.62 -26.85
C ASP A 70 -22.31 10.95 -26.22
N GLU A 71 -22.05 10.50 -24.99
CA GLU A 71 -20.78 10.67 -24.30
C GLU A 71 -19.65 9.89 -25.01
N GLU A 72 -19.91 8.64 -25.44
CA GLU A 72 -18.95 7.85 -26.24
C GLU A 72 -18.59 8.54 -27.54
N SER A 73 -19.52 9.24 -28.19
CA SER A 73 -19.29 9.96 -29.43
C SER A 73 -18.36 11.15 -29.29
N THR A 74 -18.29 11.75 -28.09
CA THR A 74 -17.42 12.90 -27.76
C THR A 74 -16.04 12.47 -27.25
N LEU A 75 -15.87 11.20 -26.90
CA LEU A 75 -14.61 10.64 -26.44
C LEU A 75 -13.78 10.07 -27.60
N ARG A 76 -12.50 10.36 -27.57
CA ARG A 76 -11.50 9.69 -28.41
C ARG A 76 -10.71 8.69 -27.57
N ALA A 77 -10.70 7.45 -28.03
CA ALA A 77 -9.88 6.42 -27.44
C ALA A 77 -8.66 6.15 -28.32
N PHE A 78 -7.52 5.93 -27.67
CA PHE A 78 -6.27 5.57 -28.33
C PHE A 78 -5.66 4.36 -27.65
N GLN A 79 -5.08 3.46 -28.43
CA GLN A 79 -4.35 2.33 -27.93
C GLN A 79 -2.87 2.41 -28.32
N CYS A 80 -1.99 2.16 -27.35
CA CYS A 80 -0.56 2.09 -27.61
C CYS A 80 -0.17 0.69 -28.09
N PRO A 81 0.38 0.52 -29.31
CA PRO A 81 0.77 -0.79 -29.82
C PRO A 81 1.98 -1.38 -29.10
N SER A 82 2.71 -0.58 -28.32
CA SER A 82 3.93 -1.01 -27.62
C SER A 82 3.64 -1.58 -26.22
N CYS A 83 2.80 -0.90 -25.42
CA CYS A 83 2.50 -1.32 -24.05
C CYS A 83 1.04 -1.71 -23.82
N GLY A 84 0.18 -1.60 -24.85
CA GLY A 84 -1.25 -1.91 -24.77
C GLY A 84 -2.08 -0.94 -23.93
N GLY A 85 -1.52 0.20 -23.48
CA GLY A 85 -2.27 1.20 -22.71
C GLY A 85 -3.41 1.81 -23.53
N GLU A 86 -4.61 1.87 -22.97
CA GLU A 86 -5.78 2.54 -23.55
C GLU A 86 -5.93 3.92 -22.90
N ILE A 87 -5.96 4.97 -23.75
CA ILE A 87 -5.98 6.36 -23.33
C ILE A 87 -7.26 6.98 -23.85
N LEU A 88 -7.98 7.66 -22.98
CA LEU A 88 -9.18 8.42 -23.31
C LEU A 88 -8.89 9.91 -23.22
N CYS A 89 -9.48 10.67 -24.11
CA CYS A 89 -9.46 12.13 -24.06
C CYS A 89 -10.73 12.70 -24.71
N ASP A 90 -11.01 13.98 -24.46
CA ASP A 90 -12.04 14.70 -25.18
C ASP A 90 -11.65 14.94 -26.65
N GLU A 91 -12.59 15.36 -27.47
CA GLU A 91 -12.37 15.60 -28.91
C GLU A 91 -11.33 16.68 -29.19
N ASN A 92 -11.12 17.62 -28.29
CA ASN A 92 -10.20 18.76 -28.41
C ASN A 92 -8.80 18.47 -27.89
N THR A 93 -8.64 17.43 -27.09
CA THR A 93 -7.35 17.02 -26.51
C THR A 93 -6.64 16.05 -27.44
N ALA A 94 -5.38 16.35 -27.79
CA ALA A 94 -4.57 15.49 -28.62
C ALA A 94 -3.59 14.66 -27.77
N ALA A 95 -3.69 13.35 -27.85
CA ALA A 95 -2.66 12.45 -27.36
C ALA A 95 -1.62 12.24 -28.46
N SER A 96 -0.44 12.83 -28.34
CA SER A 96 0.63 12.78 -29.36
C SER A 96 1.68 11.70 -29.08
N PHE A 97 1.69 11.12 -27.92
CA PHE A 97 2.57 10.01 -27.50
C PHE A 97 1.95 9.24 -26.33
N CYS A 98 2.41 8.02 -26.13
CA CYS A 98 1.97 7.22 -24.98
C CYS A 98 2.58 7.76 -23.67
N PRO A 99 1.80 8.17 -22.67
CA PRO A 99 2.34 8.70 -21.41
C PRO A 99 3.07 7.64 -20.58
N TYR A 100 2.84 6.34 -20.84
CA TYR A 100 3.45 5.23 -20.11
C TYR A 100 4.82 4.81 -20.66
N CYS A 101 4.95 4.60 -21.97
CA CYS A 101 6.17 4.07 -22.58
C CYS A 101 6.88 5.06 -23.53
N GLU A 102 6.40 6.28 -23.64
CA GLU A 102 6.90 7.33 -24.55
C GLU A 102 6.84 6.95 -26.03
N ASN A 103 6.13 5.89 -26.43
CA ASN A 103 5.97 5.56 -27.84
C ASN A 103 5.25 6.71 -28.56
N PRO A 104 5.84 7.28 -29.66
CA PRO A 104 5.22 8.37 -30.43
C PRO A 104 4.05 7.89 -31.30
N THR A 105 3.84 6.59 -31.43
CA THR A 105 2.75 6.02 -32.23
C THR A 105 1.66 5.52 -31.31
N ILE A 106 0.51 6.16 -31.32
CA ILE A 106 -0.74 5.69 -30.71
C ILE A 106 -1.79 5.56 -31.81
N MET A 107 -2.63 4.54 -31.70
CA MET A 107 -3.64 4.25 -32.72
C MET A 107 -5.02 4.60 -32.19
N PRO A 108 -5.85 5.35 -32.93
CA PRO A 108 -7.23 5.58 -32.55
C PRO A 108 -7.98 4.24 -32.48
N THR A 109 -8.77 4.07 -31.44
CA THR A 109 -9.63 2.92 -31.23
C THR A 109 -11.04 3.39 -30.85
N ARG A 110 -11.99 2.48 -30.80
CA ARG A 110 -13.34 2.82 -30.33
C ARG A 110 -13.44 2.48 -28.85
N LEU A 111 -14.00 3.42 -28.09
CA LEU A 111 -14.43 3.10 -26.75
C LEU A 111 -15.62 2.15 -26.85
N SER A 112 -15.53 0.98 -26.28
CA SER A 112 -16.63 0.03 -26.21
C SER A 112 -16.76 -0.53 -24.81
N GLY A 113 -17.95 -0.36 -24.19
CA GLY A 113 -18.30 -0.96 -22.91
C GLY A 113 -17.44 -0.47 -21.73
N GLY A 114 -16.94 0.76 -21.77
CA GLY A 114 -16.24 1.35 -20.64
C GLY A 114 -17.21 1.77 -19.53
N LEU A 115 -16.89 1.42 -18.28
CA LEU A 115 -17.60 1.96 -17.14
C LEU A 115 -17.32 3.45 -17.02
N LYS A 116 -18.36 4.22 -16.74
CA LYS A 116 -18.24 5.63 -16.42
C LYS A 116 -17.84 5.77 -14.94
N PRO A 117 -16.87 6.62 -14.60
CA PRO A 117 -16.56 6.84 -13.19
C PRO A 117 -17.74 7.44 -12.42
N ASP A 118 -17.96 6.99 -11.21
CA ASP A 118 -19.00 7.54 -10.32
C ASP A 118 -18.60 8.94 -9.84
N ALA A 119 -17.30 9.13 -9.61
CA ALA A 119 -16.78 10.38 -9.08
C ALA A 119 -15.36 10.68 -9.59
N VAL A 120 -14.93 11.91 -9.40
CA VAL A 120 -13.61 12.42 -9.76
C VAL A 120 -13.10 13.37 -8.69
N ILE A 121 -11.77 13.36 -8.46
CA ILE A 121 -11.10 14.46 -7.77
C ILE A 121 -10.54 15.40 -8.85
N PRO A 122 -10.99 16.65 -8.95
CA PRO A 122 -10.47 17.59 -9.94
C PRO A 122 -8.98 17.93 -9.70
N PHE A 123 -8.24 18.21 -10.79
CA PHE A 123 -6.88 18.74 -10.66
C PHE A 123 -6.87 20.07 -9.89
N GLN A 124 -5.97 20.16 -8.90
CA GLN A 124 -5.69 21.38 -8.10
C GLN A 124 -4.30 21.96 -8.45
N LYS A 125 -3.42 21.14 -9.00
CA LYS A 125 -2.08 21.52 -9.43
C LYS A 125 -2.01 21.56 -10.95
N ASN A 126 -1.44 22.61 -11.47
CA ASN A 126 -1.26 22.78 -12.93
C ASN A 126 0.08 22.18 -13.40
N LYS A 127 0.34 22.26 -14.70
CA LYS A 127 1.57 21.71 -15.31
C LYS A 127 2.84 22.39 -14.80
N GLU A 128 2.79 23.67 -14.52
CA GLU A 128 3.91 24.46 -13.99
C GLU A 128 4.23 24.04 -12.55
N ASP A 129 3.22 23.75 -11.73
CA ASP A 129 3.40 23.16 -10.40
C ASP A 129 4.11 21.81 -10.48
N ALA A 130 3.73 20.96 -11.45
CA ALA A 130 4.34 19.66 -11.68
C ALA A 130 5.81 19.79 -12.13
N LYS A 131 6.10 20.70 -13.06
CA LYS A 131 7.48 21.03 -13.45
C LYS A 131 8.31 21.49 -12.24
N ALA A 132 7.77 22.41 -11.44
CA ALA A 132 8.45 22.92 -10.25
C ALA A 132 8.68 21.83 -9.20
N ALA A 133 7.70 20.93 -9.00
CA ALA A 133 7.84 19.78 -8.08
C ALA A 133 8.93 18.83 -8.56
N PHE A 134 8.99 18.52 -9.86
CA PHE A 134 10.03 17.68 -10.44
C PHE A 134 11.43 18.30 -10.27
N LEU A 135 11.58 19.60 -10.53
CA LEU A 135 12.86 20.28 -10.32
C LEU A 135 13.29 20.29 -8.86
N ARG A 136 12.34 20.49 -7.92
CA ARG A 136 12.62 20.36 -6.47
C ARG A 136 13.06 18.96 -6.09
N LEU A 137 12.40 17.93 -6.64
CA LEU A 137 12.73 16.53 -6.39
C LEU A 137 14.13 16.16 -6.93
N CYS A 138 14.58 16.78 -8.03
CA CYS A 138 15.90 16.61 -8.62
C CYS A 138 17.01 17.37 -7.87
N LYS A 139 16.65 18.40 -7.09
CA LYS A 139 17.62 19.24 -6.38
C LYS A 139 18.44 18.43 -5.38
N GLY A 140 19.74 18.67 -5.32
CA GLY A 140 20.64 17.98 -4.38
C GLY A 140 21.03 16.55 -4.80
N LYS A 141 20.73 16.11 -6.01
CA LYS A 141 21.08 14.78 -6.53
C LYS A 141 22.26 14.87 -7.52
N PRO A 142 23.54 14.83 -7.04
CA PRO A 142 24.71 15.07 -7.88
C PRO A 142 24.94 13.97 -8.92
N LEU A 143 24.41 12.77 -8.71
CA LEU A 143 24.62 11.62 -9.59
C LEU A 143 23.64 11.58 -10.78
N LEU A 144 22.67 12.54 -10.87
CA LEU A 144 21.78 12.62 -12.02
C LEU A 144 22.53 12.89 -13.33
N PRO A 145 22.13 12.27 -14.45
CA PRO A 145 22.68 12.56 -15.76
C PRO A 145 22.56 14.04 -16.13
N LYS A 146 23.51 14.54 -16.95
CA LYS A 146 23.38 15.88 -17.53
C LYS A 146 22.14 15.94 -18.43
N GLY A 147 21.41 17.07 -18.40
CA GLY A 147 20.21 17.28 -19.20
C GLY A 147 18.97 16.47 -18.72
N PHE A 148 19.02 15.84 -17.55
CA PHE A 148 17.87 15.13 -17.02
C PHE A 148 16.69 16.07 -16.70
N THR A 149 16.98 17.32 -16.38
CA THR A 149 16.02 18.39 -16.12
C THR A 149 15.86 19.36 -17.32
N SER A 150 16.08 18.89 -18.54
CA SER A 150 15.93 19.76 -19.73
C SER A 150 14.48 20.13 -20.00
N GLU A 151 14.26 21.32 -20.58
CA GLU A 151 12.93 21.83 -20.93
C GLU A 151 12.14 20.83 -21.78
N GLN A 152 12.78 20.23 -22.78
CA GLN A 152 12.17 19.21 -23.63
C GLN A 152 11.59 18.02 -22.87
N ARG A 153 12.18 17.65 -21.72
CA ARG A 153 11.62 16.60 -20.84
C ARG A 153 10.49 17.13 -19.99
N LEU A 154 10.63 18.34 -19.46
CA LEU A 154 9.58 18.95 -18.65
C LEU A 154 8.29 19.14 -19.46
N GLU A 155 8.39 19.41 -20.75
CA GLU A 155 7.22 19.53 -21.64
C GLU A 155 6.43 18.20 -21.78
N LYS A 156 7.08 17.05 -21.58
CA LYS A 156 6.43 15.74 -21.62
C LYS A 156 5.63 15.40 -20.35
N ILE A 157 5.67 16.25 -19.33
CA ILE A 157 4.81 16.08 -18.15
C ILE A 157 3.35 16.17 -18.61
N THR A 158 2.61 15.09 -18.37
CA THR A 158 1.23 14.92 -18.82
C THR A 158 0.30 14.75 -17.64
N GLY A 159 -0.79 15.52 -17.61
CA GLY A 159 -1.88 15.35 -16.66
C GLY A 159 -2.80 14.23 -17.12
N MET A 160 -3.09 13.30 -16.23
CA MET A 160 -3.93 12.15 -16.52
C MET A 160 -4.83 11.83 -15.33
N TYR A 161 -6.06 11.50 -15.61
CA TYR A 161 -6.95 10.84 -14.66
C TYR A 161 -6.68 9.36 -14.67
N VAL A 162 -6.31 8.82 -13.51
CA VAL A 162 -6.01 7.40 -13.32
C VAL A 162 -7.21 6.75 -12.65
N PRO A 163 -7.63 5.54 -13.12
CA PRO A 163 -8.72 4.80 -12.54
C PRO A 163 -8.36 4.27 -11.16
N PHE A 164 -9.27 4.41 -10.22
CA PHE A 164 -9.18 3.83 -8.88
C PHE A 164 -10.50 3.20 -8.47
N TRP A 165 -10.38 2.16 -7.68
CA TRP A 165 -11.51 1.61 -6.93
C TRP A 165 -11.41 2.10 -5.49
N LEU A 166 -12.48 2.68 -4.97
CA LEU A 166 -12.63 3.03 -3.56
C LEU A 166 -13.52 2.01 -2.88
N TYR A 167 -12.97 1.33 -1.88
CA TYR A 167 -13.68 0.29 -1.15
C TYR A 167 -14.12 0.79 0.21
N ASP A 168 -15.39 0.53 0.52
CA ASP A 168 -15.98 0.78 1.84
C ASP A 168 -16.31 -0.57 2.47
N CYS A 169 -15.85 -0.84 3.69
CA CYS A 169 -16.11 -2.11 4.36
C CYS A 169 -16.16 -1.96 5.88
N ALA A 170 -16.87 -2.88 6.53
CA ALA A 170 -16.81 -3.09 7.97
C ALA A 170 -15.91 -4.30 8.25
N ALA A 171 -15.03 -4.19 9.22
CA ALA A 171 -14.12 -5.26 9.61
C ALA A 171 -14.30 -5.64 11.07
N ASP A 172 -14.46 -6.95 11.32
CA ASP A 172 -14.44 -7.56 12.64
C ASP A 172 -13.10 -8.27 12.82
N PHE A 173 -12.38 -7.93 13.84
CA PHE A 173 -11.09 -8.53 14.17
C PHE A 173 -11.15 -9.24 15.52
N SER A 174 -10.61 -10.45 15.59
CA SER A 174 -10.36 -11.17 16.84
C SER A 174 -8.94 -11.71 16.84
N GLY A 175 -8.20 -11.48 17.94
CA GLY A 175 -6.81 -11.92 18.04
C GLY A 175 -6.40 -12.32 19.45
N SER A 176 -5.56 -13.36 19.52
CA SER A 176 -4.92 -13.80 20.75
C SER A 176 -3.41 -13.59 20.66
N TYR A 177 -2.79 -13.17 21.76
CA TYR A 177 -1.38 -12.80 21.80
C TYR A 177 -0.71 -13.37 23.05
N LYS A 178 0.51 -13.86 22.89
CA LYS A 178 1.40 -14.15 24.02
C LYS A 178 2.19 -12.89 24.33
N ALA A 179 2.13 -12.45 25.58
CA ALA A 179 2.89 -11.28 26.01
C ALA A 179 3.78 -11.63 27.19
N THR A 180 4.89 -10.93 27.32
CA THR A 180 5.79 -11.07 28.46
C THR A 180 6.05 -9.71 29.09
N ARG A 181 6.25 -9.74 30.42
CA ARG A 181 6.74 -8.58 31.17
C ARG A 181 7.99 -9.02 31.92
N ILE A 182 9.08 -8.34 31.66
CA ILE A 182 10.38 -8.65 32.26
C ILE A 182 10.65 -7.62 33.35
N HIS A 183 10.96 -8.10 34.54
CA HIS A 183 11.45 -7.33 35.67
C HIS A 183 12.86 -7.77 35.99
N THR A 184 13.80 -6.86 35.99
CA THR A 184 15.20 -7.14 36.37
C THR A 184 15.56 -6.31 37.58
N TRP A 185 16.17 -6.92 38.57
CA TRP A 185 16.74 -6.25 39.73
C TRP A 185 18.01 -6.98 40.17
N SER A 186 18.89 -6.31 40.88
CA SER A 186 20.14 -6.89 41.38
C SER A 186 20.30 -6.68 42.86
N ASP A 187 20.99 -7.60 43.51
CA ASP A 187 21.57 -7.41 44.83
C ASP A 187 23.11 -7.34 44.72
N SER A 188 23.81 -7.38 45.83
CA SER A 188 25.28 -7.28 45.88
C SER A 188 26.01 -8.48 45.23
N LYS A 189 25.32 -9.58 44.91
CA LYS A 189 25.93 -10.83 44.40
C LYS A 189 25.29 -11.35 43.11
N TYR A 190 24.02 -11.02 42.87
CA TYR A 190 23.24 -11.62 41.77
C TYR A 190 22.39 -10.58 41.06
N GLU A 191 22.19 -10.81 39.77
CA GLU A 191 21.18 -10.17 38.95
C GLU A 191 19.99 -11.13 38.74
N TYR A 192 18.81 -10.67 39.07
CA TYR A 192 17.57 -11.44 38.97
C TYR A 192 16.74 -10.94 37.80
N THR A 193 16.23 -11.88 37.00
CA THR A 193 15.27 -11.59 35.95
C THR A 193 14.03 -12.42 36.18
N LYS A 194 12.90 -11.75 36.38
CA LYS A 194 11.57 -12.37 36.46
C LYS A 194 10.84 -12.08 35.15
N THR A 195 10.33 -13.13 34.50
CA THR A 195 9.51 -13.02 33.30
C THR A 195 8.10 -13.50 33.63
N ASP A 196 7.14 -12.57 33.60
CA ASP A 196 5.71 -12.88 33.71
C ASP A 196 5.15 -13.10 32.30
N HIS A 197 4.35 -14.16 32.12
CA HIS A 197 3.72 -14.51 30.85
C HIS A 197 2.23 -14.22 30.89
N PHE A 198 1.70 -13.67 29.81
CA PHE A 198 0.30 -13.29 29.68
C PHE A 198 -0.29 -13.83 28.38
N LEU A 199 -1.55 -14.21 28.43
CA LEU A 199 -2.39 -14.40 27.25
C LEU A 199 -3.31 -13.20 27.14
N LEU A 200 -3.20 -12.48 26.03
CA LEU A 200 -4.04 -11.32 25.75
C LEU A 200 -5.02 -11.68 24.63
N LYS A 201 -6.27 -11.30 24.80
CA LYS A 201 -7.29 -11.35 23.76
C LYS A 201 -7.70 -9.94 23.37
N ARG A 202 -7.85 -9.69 22.08
CA ARG A 202 -8.30 -8.41 21.53
C ARG A 202 -9.35 -8.66 20.47
N ASP A 203 -10.48 -8.02 20.66
CA ASP A 203 -11.56 -7.98 19.69
C ASP A 203 -11.77 -6.52 19.32
N ALA A 204 -11.94 -6.25 18.03
CA ALA A 204 -12.13 -4.89 17.53
C ALA A 204 -13.07 -4.91 16.32
N VAL A 205 -13.88 -3.87 16.21
CA VAL A 205 -14.72 -3.60 15.04
C VAL A 205 -14.35 -2.22 14.51
N ALA A 206 -14.22 -2.11 13.20
CA ALA A 206 -13.91 -0.84 12.55
C ALA A 206 -14.58 -0.74 11.18
N ASP A 207 -15.07 0.44 10.85
CA ASP A 207 -15.52 0.80 9.51
C ASP A 207 -14.37 1.48 8.76
N PHE A 208 -14.15 1.05 7.53
CA PHE A 208 -13.19 1.61 6.61
C PHE A 208 -13.95 2.22 5.43
N VAL A 209 -13.64 3.46 5.11
CA VAL A 209 -14.28 4.20 4.03
C VAL A 209 -13.22 4.73 3.08
N GLY A 210 -13.39 4.44 1.79
CA GLY A 210 -12.52 4.96 0.74
C GLY A 210 -11.12 4.34 0.74
N ILE A 211 -10.97 3.03 0.92
CA ILE A 211 -9.67 2.37 0.73
C ILE A 211 -9.35 2.39 -0.76
N PRO A 212 -8.30 3.12 -1.19
CA PRO A 212 -7.99 3.25 -2.61
C PRO A 212 -7.22 2.04 -3.12
N MET A 213 -7.59 1.62 -4.33
CA MET A 213 -6.87 0.60 -5.10
C MET A 213 -6.73 1.09 -6.53
N ASP A 214 -5.52 1.02 -7.07
CA ASP A 214 -5.26 1.34 -8.46
C ASP A 214 -6.03 0.38 -9.38
N GLY A 215 -6.75 0.93 -10.34
CA GLY A 215 -7.50 0.19 -11.35
C GLY A 215 -6.71 -0.07 -12.63
N SER A 216 -5.39 0.21 -12.68
CA SER A 216 -4.56 0.08 -13.87
C SER A 216 -3.25 -0.66 -13.61
N THR A 217 -2.92 -1.63 -14.47
CA THR A 217 -1.62 -2.33 -14.43
C THR A 217 -0.47 -1.52 -15.03
N LYS A 218 -0.73 -0.31 -15.56
CA LYS A 218 0.27 0.49 -16.29
C LYS A 218 1.30 1.14 -15.39
N MET A 219 0.97 1.29 -14.11
CA MET A 219 1.88 1.80 -13.08
C MET A 219 1.95 0.78 -11.93
N GLU A 220 3.13 0.67 -11.30
CA GLU A 220 3.28 -0.19 -10.13
C GLU A 220 2.43 0.35 -8.97
N ASP A 221 1.64 -0.50 -8.34
CA ASP A 221 0.77 -0.13 -7.21
C ASP A 221 1.53 0.59 -6.09
N ALA A 222 2.71 0.09 -5.70
CA ALA A 222 3.54 0.72 -4.66
C ALA A 222 3.95 2.15 -5.05
N PHE A 223 4.05 2.43 -6.35
CA PHE A 223 4.36 3.76 -6.86
C PHE A 223 3.14 4.69 -6.72
N MET A 224 1.95 4.19 -7.07
CA MET A 224 0.70 4.94 -6.91
C MET A 224 0.39 5.20 -5.43
N GLU A 225 0.60 4.22 -4.55
CA GLU A 225 0.48 4.39 -3.10
C GLU A 225 1.42 5.48 -2.55
N SER A 226 2.62 5.61 -3.14
CA SER A 226 3.60 6.60 -2.66
C SER A 226 3.17 8.05 -2.86
N ILE A 227 2.23 8.34 -3.76
CA ILE A 227 1.65 9.68 -3.96
C ILE A 227 0.40 9.95 -3.11
N GLU A 228 -0.12 8.94 -2.41
CA GLU A 228 -1.20 9.13 -1.42
C GLU A 228 -0.72 10.01 -0.25
N PRO A 229 -1.60 10.63 0.54
CA PRO A 229 -3.06 10.56 0.48
C PRO A 229 -3.68 11.53 -0.55
N PHE A 230 -4.90 11.18 -0.98
CA PHE A 230 -5.83 12.09 -1.64
C PHE A 230 -6.87 12.59 -0.61
N ASP A 231 -7.31 13.83 -0.74
CA ASP A 231 -8.40 14.35 0.09
C ASP A 231 -9.75 14.04 -0.55
N TYR A 232 -10.41 13.01 -0.05
CA TYR A 232 -11.71 12.55 -0.55
C TYR A 232 -12.88 13.51 -0.28
N LYS A 233 -12.68 14.56 0.53
CA LYS A 233 -13.68 15.62 0.68
C LYS A 233 -13.92 16.42 -0.59
N GLN A 234 -12.96 16.33 -1.54
CA GLN A 234 -13.05 16.99 -2.84
C GLN A 234 -13.55 16.05 -3.95
N LEU A 235 -13.96 14.82 -3.63
CA LEU A 235 -14.68 13.97 -4.56
C LEU A 235 -15.97 14.65 -4.97
N THR A 236 -16.19 14.72 -6.28
CA THR A 236 -17.43 15.24 -6.89
C THR A 236 -17.92 14.26 -7.93
N SER A 237 -19.21 14.31 -8.27
CA SER A 237 -19.77 13.48 -9.35
C SER A 237 -18.98 13.71 -10.64
N PHE A 238 -18.71 12.64 -11.36
CA PHE A 238 -17.97 12.73 -12.62
C PHE A 238 -18.78 13.50 -13.68
N ASP A 239 -18.12 14.37 -14.39
CA ASP A 239 -18.61 15.07 -15.56
C ASP A 239 -17.52 15.09 -16.64
N MET A 240 -17.90 14.95 -17.90
CA MET A 240 -17.01 14.95 -19.05
C MET A 240 -16.13 16.20 -19.14
N ALA A 241 -16.60 17.34 -18.63
CA ALA A 241 -15.86 18.60 -18.60
C ALA A 241 -14.51 18.49 -17.87
N TYR A 242 -14.39 17.57 -16.90
CA TYR A 242 -13.12 17.35 -16.18
C TYR A 242 -12.03 16.72 -17.03
N LEU A 243 -12.38 16.05 -18.13
CA LEU A 243 -11.41 15.48 -19.06
C LEU A 243 -10.82 16.52 -20.01
N THR A 244 -11.40 17.72 -20.08
CA THR A 244 -10.94 18.75 -21.03
C THR A 244 -9.50 19.18 -20.72
N GLY A 245 -8.60 18.94 -21.68
CA GLY A 245 -7.17 19.24 -21.54
C GLY A 245 -6.34 18.19 -20.78
N TYR A 246 -6.95 17.09 -20.36
CA TYR A 246 -6.31 15.97 -19.67
C TYR A 246 -6.55 14.66 -20.40
N LEU A 247 -5.68 13.71 -20.18
CA LEU A 247 -5.89 12.33 -20.59
C LEU A 247 -6.58 11.56 -19.45
N ALA A 248 -7.23 10.46 -19.80
CA ALA A 248 -7.71 9.50 -18.82
C ALA A 248 -7.25 8.09 -19.20
N ASP A 249 -6.93 7.28 -18.21
CA ASP A 249 -6.64 5.86 -18.41
C ASP A 249 -7.92 5.06 -18.21
N LYS A 250 -8.09 4.01 -19.01
CA LYS A 250 -9.16 3.04 -18.83
C LYS A 250 -8.71 1.99 -17.84
N TYR A 251 -9.56 1.59 -16.89
CA TYR A 251 -9.22 0.51 -15.99
C TYR A 251 -8.98 -0.80 -16.75
N ASP A 252 -7.99 -1.57 -16.34
CA ASP A 252 -7.70 -2.93 -16.80
C ASP A 252 -7.63 -3.93 -15.63
N VAL A 253 -7.86 -3.45 -14.39
CA VAL A 253 -7.99 -4.25 -13.17
C VAL A 253 -9.44 -4.14 -12.67
N PRO A 254 -10.24 -5.20 -12.76
CA PRO A 254 -11.60 -5.23 -12.19
C PRO A 254 -11.57 -5.09 -10.67
N SER A 255 -12.68 -4.59 -10.09
CA SER A 255 -12.81 -4.39 -8.64
C SER A 255 -12.59 -5.68 -7.83
N GLU A 256 -13.01 -6.83 -8.34
CA GLU A 256 -12.88 -8.13 -7.66
C GLU A 256 -11.40 -8.49 -7.41
N ASN A 257 -10.50 -8.04 -8.26
CA ASN A 257 -9.07 -8.31 -8.14
C ASN A 257 -8.40 -7.50 -7.01
N GLY A 258 -9.07 -6.46 -6.50
CA GLY A 258 -8.57 -5.61 -5.42
C GLY A 258 -8.67 -6.24 -4.02
N GLU A 259 -9.50 -7.27 -3.83
CA GLU A 259 -9.80 -7.86 -2.53
C GLU A 259 -8.58 -8.23 -1.70
N PRO A 260 -7.58 -9.00 -2.20
CA PRO A 260 -6.44 -9.40 -1.37
C PRO A 260 -5.67 -8.21 -0.80
N ARG A 261 -5.60 -7.14 -1.57
CA ARG A 261 -4.86 -5.93 -1.19
C ARG A 261 -5.64 -5.05 -0.23
N VAL A 262 -6.95 -4.94 -0.41
CA VAL A 262 -7.84 -4.29 0.55
C VAL A 262 -7.75 -5.01 1.89
N ARG A 263 -7.84 -6.34 1.90
CA ARG A 263 -7.68 -7.17 3.11
C ARG A 263 -6.34 -6.87 3.78
N GLN A 264 -5.24 -6.81 3.03
CA GLN A 264 -3.92 -6.49 3.57
C GLN A 264 -3.86 -5.08 4.20
N ARG A 265 -4.46 -4.06 3.55
CA ARG A 265 -4.52 -2.69 4.08
C ARG A 265 -5.37 -2.60 5.35
N VAL A 266 -6.53 -3.27 5.36
CA VAL A 266 -7.39 -3.35 6.55
C VAL A 266 -6.66 -4.05 7.70
N ASP A 267 -6.01 -5.18 7.43
CA ASP A 267 -5.26 -5.94 8.43
C ASP A 267 -4.13 -5.10 9.04
N ALA A 268 -3.34 -4.42 8.22
CA ALA A 268 -2.28 -3.53 8.68
C ALA A 268 -2.82 -2.36 9.54
N ALA A 269 -3.93 -1.74 9.12
CA ALA A 269 -4.54 -0.65 9.87
C ALA A 269 -5.14 -1.11 11.22
N MET A 270 -5.70 -2.33 11.26
CA MET A 270 -6.15 -2.95 12.51
C MET A 270 -4.97 -3.23 13.44
N ASP A 271 -3.86 -3.76 12.91
CA ASP A 271 -2.64 -3.98 13.70
C ASP A 271 -2.10 -2.70 14.33
N ASP A 272 -1.98 -1.63 13.57
CA ASP A 272 -1.50 -0.34 14.08
C ASP A 272 -2.35 0.16 15.25
N ARG A 273 -3.67 0.03 15.14
CA ARG A 273 -4.59 0.39 16.23
C ARG A 273 -4.44 -0.51 17.44
N LEU A 274 -4.30 -1.81 17.23
CA LEU A 274 -4.15 -2.77 18.32
C LEU A 274 -2.83 -2.64 19.05
N GLN A 275 -1.74 -2.32 18.35
CA GLN A 275 -0.43 -2.10 18.97
C GLN A 275 -0.47 -1.03 20.07
N SER A 276 -1.26 0.02 19.88
CA SER A 276 -1.45 1.05 20.90
C SER A 276 -2.09 0.55 22.20
N THR A 277 -2.73 -0.62 22.18
CA THR A 277 -3.39 -1.24 23.35
C THR A 277 -2.47 -2.18 24.15
N PHE A 278 -1.26 -2.47 23.65
CA PHE A 278 -0.30 -3.38 24.29
C PHE A 278 0.69 -2.63 25.19
N VAL A 279 0.16 -1.82 26.10
CA VAL A 279 0.99 -1.00 27.01
C VAL A 279 1.50 -1.83 28.18
N GLY A 280 2.79 -1.67 28.54
CA GLY A 280 3.38 -2.26 29.73
C GLY A 280 3.86 -3.70 29.58
N TYR A 281 3.93 -4.23 28.37
CA TYR A 281 4.56 -5.52 28.07
C TYR A 281 5.93 -5.32 27.43
N SER A 282 6.88 -6.21 27.75
CA SER A 282 8.22 -6.20 27.15
C SER A 282 8.23 -6.83 25.75
N SER A 283 7.34 -7.78 25.50
CA SER A 283 7.16 -8.40 24.18
C SER A 283 5.69 -8.82 24.03
N VAL A 284 5.17 -8.71 22.81
CA VAL A 284 3.83 -9.19 22.43
C VAL A 284 3.95 -9.91 21.09
N VAL A 285 3.50 -11.15 21.02
CA VAL A 285 3.57 -11.99 19.81
C VAL A 285 2.19 -12.54 19.51
N PRO A 286 1.65 -12.34 18.30
CA PRO A 286 0.36 -12.91 17.90
C PRO A 286 0.43 -14.44 17.86
N THR A 287 -0.62 -15.09 18.32
CA THR A 287 -0.79 -16.57 18.30
C THR A 287 -1.95 -17.00 17.44
N SER A 288 -3.00 -16.19 17.36
CA SER A 288 -4.09 -16.38 16.42
C SER A 288 -4.63 -15.02 16.00
N ARG A 289 -5.09 -14.94 14.76
CA ARG A 289 -5.69 -13.74 14.15
C ARG A 289 -6.81 -14.17 13.24
N GLN A 290 -7.94 -13.53 13.36
CA GLN A 290 -9.09 -13.71 12.48
C GLN A 290 -9.59 -12.31 12.10
N LEU A 291 -9.68 -12.05 10.80
CA LEU A 291 -10.21 -10.83 10.23
C LEU A 291 -11.37 -11.18 9.31
N ASN A 292 -12.57 -10.75 9.68
CA ASN A 292 -13.77 -10.87 8.87
C ASN A 292 -14.12 -9.48 8.33
N ILE A 293 -14.27 -9.38 7.01
CA ILE A 293 -14.66 -8.14 6.34
C ILE A 293 -16.11 -8.33 5.86
N LYS A 294 -16.97 -7.36 6.18
CA LYS A 294 -18.41 -7.38 5.87
C LYS A 294 -18.84 -6.07 5.22
N HIS A 295 -19.97 -6.08 4.55
CA HIS A 295 -20.60 -4.88 3.94
C HIS A 295 -19.66 -4.12 3.02
N ASN A 296 -19.41 -4.70 1.85
CA ASN A 296 -18.38 -4.26 0.93
C ASN A 296 -18.99 -3.54 -0.24
N LYS A 297 -18.53 -2.33 -0.49
CA LYS A 297 -18.87 -1.58 -1.70
C LYS A 297 -17.61 -1.14 -2.41
N ALA A 298 -17.62 -1.20 -3.73
CA ALA A 298 -16.54 -0.69 -4.58
C ALA A 298 -17.11 0.38 -5.51
N ARG A 299 -16.53 1.57 -5.49
CA ARG A 299 -16.87 2.69 -6.37
C ARG A 299 -15.75 2.97 -7.34
N TYR A 300 -16.07 3.16 -8.59
CA TYR A 300 -15.13 3.53 -9.64
C TYR A 300 -14.91 5.04 -9.67
N VAL A 301 -13.66 5.49 -9.53
CA VAL A 301 -13.35 6.92 -9.44
C VAL A 301 -12.11 7.28 -10.26
N PHE A 302 -12.00 8.55 -10.64
CA PHE A 302 -10.81 9.10 -11.27
C PHE A 302 -10.03 9.98 -10.30
N PHE A 303 -8.69 9.72 -10.22
CA PHE A 303 -7.77 10.56 -9.47
C PHE A 303 -6.80 11.30 -10.37
N PRO A 304 -6.52 12.60 -10.06
CA PRO A 304 -5.65 13.43 -10.87
C PRO A 304 -4.18 13.11 -10.60
N VAL A 305 -3.44 12.76 -11.64
CA VAL A 305 -2.01 12.43 -11.55
C VAL A 305 -1.24 13.10 -12.67
N TRP A 306 -0.16 13.80 -12.32
CA TRP A 306 0.84 14.26 -13.29
C TRP A 306 1.89 13.19 -13.46
N ILE A 307 2.11 12.72 -14.68
CA ILE A 307 3.04 11.65 -15.01
C ILE A 307 4.16 12.21 -15.90
N LEU A 308 5.39 11.81 -15.60
CA LEU A 308 6.54 11.98 -16.46
C LEU A 308 7.29 10.65 -16.55
N ASN A 309 7.27 10.06 -17.73
CA ASN A 309 8.16 8.96 -18.06
C ASN A 309 9.35 9.51 -18.84
N THR A 310 10.54 9.03 -18.57
CA THR A 310 11.75 9.44 -19.27
C THR A 310 12.72 8.30 -19.45
N LYS A 311 13.17 8.10 -20.67
CA LYS A 311 14.11 7.04 -21.00
C LYS A 311 15.56 7.48 -20.75
N TYR A 312 16.31 6.64 -20.05
CA TYR A 312 17.76 6.78 -19.88
C TYR A 312 18.43 5.43 -19.97
N LYS A 313 19.34 5.24 -20.96
CA LYS A 313 20.04 3.98 -21.23
C LYS A 313 19.07 2.77 -21.30
N ASP A 314 18.10 2.84 -22.19
CA ASP A 314 17.09 1.82 -22.46
C ASP A 314 16.18 1.42 -21.28
N LYS A 315 16.29 2.11 -20.14
CA LYS A 315 15.38 1.99 -19.01
C LYS A 315 14.48 3.22 -18.90
N ILE A 316 13.18 2.97 -18.67
CA ILE A 316 12.19 4.01 -18.39
C ILE A 316 12.25 4.32 -16.88
N TYR A 317 12.23 5.60 -16.56
CA TYR A 317 12.16 6.13 -15.21
C TYR A 317 10.87 6.93 -15.08
N THR A 318 10.02 6.49 -14.19
CA THR A 318 8.70 7.05 -13.97
C THR A 318 8.71 8.02 -12.78
N PHE A 319 8.02 9.13 -12.96
CA PHE A 319 7.73 10.13 -11.93
C PHE A 319 6.23 10.38 -11.95
N ALA A 320 5.62 10.39 -10.77
CA ALA A 320 4.24 10.78 -10.63
C ALA A 320 4.07 11.82 -9.54
N MET A 321 3.13 12.73 -9.74
CA MET A 321 2.73 13.71 -8.74
C MET A 321 1.22 13.65 -8.55
N ASN A 322 0.80 13.60 -7.31
CA ASN A 322 -0.59 13.80 -6.95
C ASN A 322 -1.07 15.18 -7.43
N GLY A 323 -2.03 15.18 -8.36
CA GLY A 323 -2.54 16.40 -9.01
C GLY A 323 -3.36 17.30 -8.08
N GLN A 324 -3.71 16.79 -6.89
CA GLN A 324 -4.42 17.53 -5.85
C GLN A 324 -3.44 18.13 -4.83
N THR A 325 -2.58 17.32 -4.22
CA THR A 325 -1.70 17.74 -3.12
C THR A 325 -0.35 18.25 -3.57
N GLY A 326 0.11 17.87 -4.76
CA GLY A 326 1.45 18.18 -5.27
C GLY A 326 2.55 17.28 -4.72
N LYS A 327 2.21 16.20 -3.98
CA LYS A 327 3.18 15.20 -3.51
C LYS A 327 3.74 14.43 -4.70
N MET A 328 5.06 14.47 -4.87
CA MET A 328 5.73 13.86 -6.03
C MET A 328 6.70 12.77 -5.61
N THR A 329 6.70 11.69 -6.35
CA THR A 329 7.64 10.58 -6.21
C THR A 329 8.27 10.22 -7.54
N GLY A 330 9.36 9.43 -7.52
CA GLY A 330 9.96 8.92 -8.75
C GLY A 330 11.29 8.23 -8.53
N ALA A 331 11.64 7.36 -9.49
CA ALA A 331 12.90 6.66 -9.53
C ALA A 331 13.94 7.46 -10.33
N PHE A 332 15.18 7.53 -9.85
CA PHE A 332 16.23 8.33 -10.48
C PHE A 332 17.28 7.45 -11.15
N PRO A 333 17.71 7.79 -12.38
CA PRO A 333 18.87 7.17 -13.00
C PRO A 333 20.16 7.64 -12.33
N ILE A 334 21.07 6.72 -12.14
CA ILE A 334 22.42 7.00 -11.66
C ILE A 334 23.38 7.04 -12.84
N CYS A 335 24.11 8.15 -12.98
CA CYS A 335 25.13 8.30 -14.01
C CYS A 335 26.45 7.63 -13.57
N PRO A 336 26.91 6.52 -14.19
CA PRO A 336 28.10 5.79 -13.74
C PRO A 336 29.37 6.64 -13.75
N LYS A 337 29.51 7.53 -14.77
CA LYS A 337 30.66 8.45 -14.86
C LYS A 337 30.73 9.41 -13.67
N LYS A 338 29.57 9.96 -13.28
CA LYS A 338 29.50 10.83 -12.10
C LYS A 338 29.72 10.07 -10.80
N THR A 339 29.20 8.84 -10.69
CA THR A 339 29.43 7.97 -9.53
C THR A 339 30.92 7.66 -9.35
N ALA A 340 31.62 7.30 -10.43
CA ALA A 340 33.07 7.05 -10.37
C ALA A 340 33.85 8.32 -9.98
N ALA A 341 33.51 9.47 -10.55
CA ALA A 341 34.16 10.73 -10.21
C ALA A 341 33.89 11.13 -8.73
N TRP A 342 32.68 10.93 -8.25
CA TRP A 342 32.31 11.20 -6.87
C TRP A 342 33.04 10.27 -5.89
N PHE A 343 33.09 8.97 -6.21
CA PHE A 343 33.83 7.98 -5.41
C PHE A 343 35.33 8.33 -5.34
N ALA A 344 35.95 8.65 -6.49
CA ALA A 344 37.37 9.06 -6.51
C ALA A 344 37.59 10.34 -5.69
N GLY A 345 36.73 11.33 -5.80
CA GLY A 345 36.82 12.57 -5.01
C GLY A 345 36.70 12.34 -3.51
N VAL A 346 35.72 11.55 -3.08
CA VAL A 346 35.51 11.22 -1.65
C VAL A 346 36.71 10.43 -1.12
N THR A 347 37.22 9.41 -1.88
CA THR A 347 38.35 8.61 -1.48
C THR A 347 39.63 9.47 -1.34
N ALA A 348 39.87 10.38 -2.29
CA ALA A 348 41.02 11.30 -2.19
C ALA A 348 40.88 12.26 -0.99
N GLY A 349 39.68 12.77 -0.72
CA GLY A 349 39.40 13.65 0.43
C GLY A 349 39.65 12.92 1.77
N VAL A 350 39.18 11.69 1.91
CA VAL A 350 39.38 10.86 3.11
C VAL A 350 40.87 10.54 3.28
N ALA A 351 41.59 10.19 2.20
CA ALA A 351 43.01 9.92 2.26
C ALA A 351 43.83 11.15 2.70
N LEU A 352 43.49 12.34 2.19
CA LEU A 352 44.11 13.58 2.60
C LEU A 352 43.85 13.92 4.08
N LEU A 353 42.63 13.74 4.55
CA LEU A 353 42.29 13.95 5.97
C LEU A 353 43.03 12.96 6.87
N ALA A 354 43.10 11.69 6.50
CA ALA A 354 43.82 10.67 7.25
C ALA A 354 45.33 10.99 7.33
N SER A 355 45.95 11.44 6.22
CA SER A 355 47.36 11.84 6.18
C SER A 355 47.61 13.09 7.05
N LEU A 356 46.67 14.03 7.07
CA LEU A 356 46.79 15.23 7.90
C LEU A 356 46.71 14.89 9.40
N VAL A 357 45.83 14.00 9.78
CA VAL A 357 45.68 13.51 11.17
C VAL A 357 46.97 12.78 11.60
N GLN A 358 47.54 11.93 10.73
CA GLN A 358 48.82 11.26 11.02
C GLN A 358 49.96 12.28 11.25
N LEU A 359 50.01 13.34 10.43
CA LEU A 359 51.01 14.38 10.56
C LEU A 359 50.88 15.20 11.85
N LEU A 360 49.67 15.38 12.36
CA LEU A 360 49.39 16.11 13.61
C LEU A 360 49.61 15.23 14.87
N MET A 361 49.69 13.93 14.72
CA MET A 361 49.92 12.98 15.81
C MET A 361 51.41 12.61 15.96
N LEU A 362 52.26 12.99 15.01
CA LEU A 362 53.72 12.89 15.04
C LEU A 362 54.34 14.19 15.59
#